data_da7c929c0bcb269fecf5bd62359ffa5a
#
_entry.id   da7c929c0bcb269fecf5bd62359ffa5a
#
_cell.length_a   1.000
_cell.length_b   1.000
_cell.length_c   1.000
_cell.angle_alpha   90.00
_cell.angle_beta   90.00
_cell.angle_gamma   90.00
#
_symmetry.space_group_name_H-M   'P 1'
#
loop_
_entity.id
_entity.type
_entity.pdbx_description
1 polymer ?
#
loop_
_entity_poly.entity_id
_entity_poly.type
_entity_poly.pdbx_seq_one_letter_code
_entity_poly.pdbx_strand_id
1 'polypeptide(L)'
;YSLYGIFSNSSERTVELATNVEKNDAYKAYKEQHDARVTDYRRKFEDKADELSTRLRGQVKEYLVAVLEADKLPTEDFYEIRQAGEMNPTIVRKWQAYLLKRPKDDPIFGPWLSYAAMTQEGFADTAAKYTAERFPKEEKKDEKKSDGAASPAPAPVNARVAEAFREKPPTAMKEVAERYGDILLRVRESWRDTLE
;
A
#
# COMPACT_ATOMS: atom_id res chain seq x y z
N TYR A 1 1.93 -7.50 -43.99
CA TYR A 1 3.07 -7.38 -43.07
C TYR A 1 4.02 -6.24 -43.42
N SER A 2 4.24 -5.92 -44.69
CA SER A 2 5.19 -4.87 -45.11
C SER A 2 4.76 -3.46 -44.71
N LEU A 3 3.48 -3.13 -44.77
CA LEU A 3 2.95 -1.83 -44.36
C LEU A 3 3.06 -1.63 -42.82
N TYR A 4 2.76 -2.67 -42.04
CA TYR A 4 2.94 -2.63 -40.59
C TYR A 4 4.42 -2.41 -40.21
N GLY A 5 5.35 -3.08 -40.90
CA GLY A 5 6.78 -2.91 -40.68
C GLY A 5 7.27 -1.48 -40.97
N ILE A 6 6.72 -0.83 -42.01
CA ILE A 6 7.04 0.57 -42.34
C ILE A 6 6.57 1.50 -41.19
N PHE A 7 5.32 1.36 -40.72
CA PHE A 7 4.79 2.24 -39.71
C PHE A 7 5.37 1.95 -38.32
N SER A 8 5.68 0.72 -37.96
CA SER A 8 6.30 0.38 -36.69
C SER A 8 7.74 0.90 -36.52
N ASN A 9 8.44 1.11 -37.65
CA ASN A 9 9.78 1.67 -37.68
C ASN A 9 9.82 3.17 -38.01
N SER A 10 8.66 3.81 -38.27
CA SER A 10 8.60 5.25 -38.49
C SER A 10 8.48 5.97 -37.15
N SER A 11 9.34 6.95 -36.94
CA SER A 11 9.24 7.88 -35.82
C SER A 11 8.78 9.24 -36.33
N GLU A 12 7.78 9.81 -35.66
CA GLU A 12 7.43 11.22 -35.91
C GLU A 12 8.60 12.10 -35.52
N ARG A 13 9.02 12.92 -36.47
CA ARG A 13 10.05 13.93 -36.25
C ARG A 13 9.45 15.30 -36.45
N THR A 14 9.42 16.08 -35.38
CA THR A 14 9.06 17.48 -35.47
C THR A 14 10.16 18.25 -36.14
N VAL A 15 9.85 18.84 -37.30
CA VAL A 15 10.75 19.69 -38.05
C VAL A 15 10.27 21.13 -37.95
N GLU A 16 11.18 22.02 -37.60
CA GLU A 16 10.87 23.46 -37.59
C GLU A 16 10.58 23.96 -39.02
N LEU A 17 9.38 24.48 -39.23
CA LEU A 17 8.93 24.97 -40.53
C LEU A 17 9.42 26.39 -40.85
N ALA A 18 9.92 27.11 -39.83
CA ALA A 18 10.39 28.50 -40.02
C ALA A 18 11.63 28.76 -39.16
N THR A 19 12.62 29.39 -39.75
CA THR A 19 13.79 29.95 -39.06
C THR A 19 13.41 31.24 -38.34
N ASN A 20 13.92 31.46 -37.12
CA ASN A 20 13.68 32.64 -36.28
C ASN A 20 12.25 32.79 -35.71
N VAL A 21 11.54 31.69 -35.48
CA VAL A 21 10.23 31.70 -34.85
C VAL A 21 10.24 32.42 -33.48
N GLU A 22 11.34 32.30 -32.74
CA GLU A 22 11.53 32.95 -31.43
C GLU A 22 11.52 34.50 -31.47
N LYS A 23 11.76 35.10 -32.65
CA LYS A 23 11.74 36.55 -32.88
C LYS A 23 10.32 37.09 -33.22
N ASN A 24 9.40 36.18 -33.50
CA ASN A 24 8.03 36.56 -33.85
C ASN A 24 7.23 36.88 -32.57
N ASP A 25 6.72 38.09 -32.45
CA ASP A 25 5.98 38.54 -31.27
C ASP A 25 4.67 37.76 -31.08
N ALA A 26 4.03 37.33 -32.17
CA ALA A 26 2.85 36.47 -32.07
C ALA A 26 3.21 35.08 -31.48
N TYR A 27 4.37 34.53 -31.83
CA TYR A 27 4.85 33.28 -31.25
C TYR A 27 5.22 33.46 -29.77
N LYS A 28 5.84 34.57 -29.39
CA LYS A 28 6.15 34.85 -27.98
C LYS A 28 4.88 34.93 -27.14
N ALA A 29 3.88 35.66 -27.62
CA ALA A 29 2.58 35.79 -26.95
C ALA A 29 1.87 34.41 -26.83
N TYR A 30 1.91 33.60 -27.89
CA TYR A 30 1.40 32.23 -27.88
C TYR A 30 2.15 31.36 -26.87
N LYS A 31 3.47 31.40 -26.89
CA LYS A 31 4.32 30.60 -25.99
C LYS A 31 4.06 30.94 -24.52
N GLU A 32 3.96 32.24 -24.21
CA GLU A 32 3.64 32.69 -22.85
C GLU A 32 2.30 32.12 -22.37
N GLN A 33 1.24 32.23 -23.20
CA GLN A 33 -0.06 31.68 -22.89
C GLN A 33 -0.05 30.15 -22.78
N HIS A 34 0.67 29.47 -23.66
CA HIS A 34 0.83 28.03 -23.66
C HIS A 34 1.53 27.58 -22.38
N ASP A 35 2.67 28.19 -22.03
CA ASP A 35 3.45 27.81 -20.85
C ASP A 35 2.70 28.10 -19.56
N ALA A 36 1.94 29.18 -19.52
CA ALA A 36 1.04 29.48 -18.38
C ALA A 36 -0.04 28.40 -18.23
N ARG A 37 -0.66 27.94 -19.33
CA ARG A 37 -1.67 26.87 -19.31
C ARG A 37 -1.07 25.51 -18.91
N VAL A 38 0.12 25.19 -19.42
CA VAL A 38 0.84 23.96 -19.06
C VAL A 38 1.19 23.96 -17.58
N THR A 39 1.64 25.11 -17.05
CA THR A 39 1.94 25.26 -15.63
C THR A 39 0.69 25.11 -14.76
N ASP A 40 -0.43 25.75 -15.13
CA ASP A 40 -1.71 25.62 -14.42
C ASP A 40 -2.25 24.18 -14.47
N TYR A 41 -2.15 23.52 -15.63
CA TYR A 41 -2.54 22.12 -15.77
C TYR A 41 -1.70 21.20 -14.86
N ARG A 42 -0.36 21.38 -14.84
CA ARG A 42 0.53 20.60 -13.98
C ARG A 42 0.19 20.78 -12.53
N ARG A 43 0.02 22.01 -12.07
CA ARG A 43 -0.40 22.32 -10.70
C ARG A 43 -1.71 21.61 -10.33
N LYS A 44 -2.75 21.75 -11.16
CA LYS A 44 -4.05 21.08 -10.92
C LYS A 44 -3.92 19.55 -10.88
N PHE A 45 -3.04 19.00 -11.72
CA PHE A 45 -2.78 17.56 -11.72
C PHE A 45 -2.09 17.11 -10.43
N GLU A 46 -1.09 17.87 -9.98
CA GLU A 46 -0.35 17.60 -8.73
C GLU A 46 -1.30 17.73 -7.53
N ASP A 47 -2.07 18.80 -7.42
CA ASP A 47 -3.07 19.00 -6.37
C ASP A 47 -4.07 17.83 -6.30
N LYS A 48 -4.53 17.36 -7.47
CA LYS A 48 -5.48 16.25 -7.55
C LYS A 48 -4.85 14.90 -7.22
N ALA A 49 -3.61 14.69 -7.61
CA ALA A 49 -2.83 13.49 -7.26
C ALA A 49 -2.59 13.42 -5.73
N ASP A 50 -2.28 14.55 -5.10
CA ASP A 50 -2.07 14.63 -3.66
C ASP A 50 -3.37 14.41 -2.88
N GLU A 51 -4.48 15.01 -3.32
CA GLU A 51 -5.81 14.76 -2.75
C GLU A 51 -6.16 13.26 -2.80
N LEU A 52 -5.99 12.65 -3.97
CA LEU A 52 -6.27 11.22 -4.18
C LEU A 52 -5.37 10.33 -3.33
N SER A 53 -4.07 10.62 -3.32
CA SER A 53 -3.08 9.92 -2.51
C SER A 53 -3.41 9.99 -1.01
N THR A 54 -3.79 11.18 -0.55
CA THR A 54 -4.19 11.40 0.84
C THR A 54 -5.43 10.60 1.22
N ARG A 55 -6.43 10.59 0.34
CA ARG A 55 -7.66 9.79 0.53
C ARG A 55 -7.36 8.30 0.57
N LEU A 56 -6.61 7.77 -0.41
CA LEU A 56 -6.29 6.35 -0.49
C LEU A 56 -5.47 5.86 0.72
N ARG A 57 -4.53 6.67 1.18
CA ARG A 57 -3.76 6.37 2.38
C ARG A 57 -4.63 6.39 3.63
N GLY A 58 -5.66 7.24 3.68
CA GLY A 58 -6.64 7.26 4.77
C GLY A 58 -7.52 6.02 4.81
N GLN A 59 -7.75 5.37 3.68
CA GLN A 59 -8.59 4.18 3.52
C GLN A 59 -7.80 2.86 3.61
N VAL A 60 -6.57 2.87 4.10
CA VAL A 60 -5.72 1.65 4.15
C VAL A 60 -6.37 0.53 4.97
N LYS A 61 -7.10 0.85 6.03
CA LYS A 61 -7.81 -0.12 6.87
C LYS A 61 -8.89 -0.85 6.08
N GLU A 62 -9.72 -0.11 5.37
CA GLU A 62 -10.78 -0.63 4.52
C GLU A 62 -10.20 -1.50 3.39
N TYR A 63 -9.09 -1.06 2.78
CA TYR A 63 -8.39 -1.84 1.76
C TYR A 63 -7.84 -3.17 2.30
N LEU A 64 -7.26 -3.18 3.49
CA LEU A 64 -6.77 -4.42 4.11
C LEU A 64 -7.91 -5.39 4.47
N VAL A 65 -9.06 -4.88 4.91
CA VAL A 65 -10.26 -5.69 5.13
C VAL A 65 -10.77 -6.24 3.80
N ALA A 66 -10.82 -5.42 2.75
CA ALA A 66 -11.29 -5.85 1.43
C ALA A 66 -10.38 -6.91 0.77
N VAL A 67 -9.09 -6.98 1.14
CA VAL A 67 -8.20 -8.07 0.69
C VAL A 67 -8.72 -9.45 1.06
N LEU A 68 -9.43 -9.59 2.18
CA LEU A 68 -10.01 -10.87 2.62
C LEU A 68 -11.11 -11.38 1.68
N GLU A 69 -11.67 -10.49 0.87
CA GLU A 69 -12.73 -10.76 -0.09
C GLU A 69 -12.32 -10.42 -1.53
N ALA A 70 -11.01 -10.31 -1.80
CA ALA A 70 -10.47 -9.90 -3.09
C ALA A 70 -10.97 -10.77 -4.26
N ASP A 71 -11.21 -12.06 -4.01
CA ASP A 71 -11.68 -13.01 -5.01
C ASP A 71 -13.15 -12.76 -5.43
N LYS A 72 -13.92 -12.01 -4.62
CA LYS A 72 -15.29 -11.62 -4.94
C LYS A 72 -15.37 -10.33 -5.77
N LEU A 73 -14.25 -9.63 -5.93
CA LEU A 73 -14.21 -8.37 -6.65
C LEU A 73 -14.05 -8.57 -8.17
N PRO A 74 -14.57 -7.64 -8.99
CA PRO A 74 -14.41 -7.70 -10.44
C PRO A 74 -12.97 -7.85 -10.89
N THR A 75 -12.71 -8.65 -11.93
CA THR A 75 -11.37 -8.92 -12.46
C THR A 75 -10.93 -7.93 -13.55
N GLU A 76 -11.79 -6.99 -13.89
CA GLU A 76 -11.53 -6.00 -14.93
C GLU A 76 -10.36 -5.08 -14.57
N ASP A 77 -9.47 -4.88 -15.54
CA ASP A 77 -8.30 -3.99 -15.36
C ASP A 77 -8.71 -2.52 -15.28
N PHE A 78 -9.89 -2.19 -15.77
CA PHE A 78 -10.44 -0.85 -15.80
C PHE A 78 -11.69 -0.79 -14.91
N TYR A 79 -11.56 -0.12 -13.77
CA TYR A 79 -12.68 0.09 -12.87
C TYR A 79 -12.88 1.60 -12.62
N GLU A 80 -14.03 2.09 -13.01
CA GLU A 80 -14.42 3.48 -12.77
C GLU A 80 -14.99 3.62 -11.35
N ILE A 81 -14.33 4.39 -10.50
CA ILE A 81 -14.86 4.74 -9.18
C ILE A 81 -15.92 5.82 -9.35
N ARG A 82 -17.18 5.45 -9.15
CA ARG A 82 -18.33 6.34 -9.36
C ARG A 82 -18.73 7.10 -8.11
N GLN A 83 -18.41 6.57 -6.93
CA GLN A 83 -18.80 7.16 -5.65
C GLN A 83 -17.60 7.40 -4.74
N ALA A 84 -17.67 8.48 -3.96
CA ALA A 84 -16.69 8.74 -2.92
C ALA A 84 -16.78 7.63 -1.86
N GLY A 85 -15.66 6.96 -1.60
CA GLY A 85 -15.60 5.83 -0.66
C GLY A 85 -15.67 4.44 -1.31
N GLU A 86 -16.00 4.37 -2.59
CA GLU A 86 -15.96 3.10 -3.33
C GLU A 86 -14.52 2.58 -3.42
N MET A 87 -14.37 1.28 -3.16
CA MET A 87 -13.06 0.62 -3.16
C MET A 87 -12.63 0.29 -4.59
N ASN A 88 -11.38 0.62 -4.92
CA ASN A 88 -10.82 0.26 -6.22
C ASN A 88 -10.32 -1.20 -6.19
N PRO A 89 -10.91 -2.13 -6.96
CA PRO A 89 -10.51 -3.54 -6.98
C PRO A 89 -9.05 -3.76 -7.37
N THR A 90 -8.50 -2.91 -8.24
CA THR A 90 -7.10 -2.98 -8.65
C THR A 90 -6.17 -2.71 -7.47
N ILE A 91 -6.51 -1.76 -6.59
CA ILE A 91 -5.72 -1.46 -5.40
C ILE A 91 -5.83 -2.61 -4.39
N VAL A 92 -7.02 -3.19 -4.19
CA VAL A 92 -7.20 -4.36 -3.32
C VAL A 92 -6.31 -5.52 -3.79
N ARG A 93 -6.29 -5.82 -5.11
CA ARG A 93 -5.43 -6.87 -5.67
C ARG A 93 -3.95 -6.55 -5.55
N LYS A 94 -3.56 -5.29 -5.67
CA LYS A 94 -2.17 -4.88 -5.42
C LYS A 94 -1.77 -5.14 -3.97
N TRP A 95 -2.65 -4.88 -3.01
CA TRP A 95 -2.43 -5.21 -1.60
C TRP A 95 -2.35 -6.72 -1.39
N GLN A 96 -3.27 -7.49 -1.97
CA GLN A 96 -3.24 -8.96 -1.91
C GLN A 96 -1.92 -9.51 -2.46
N ALA A 97 -1.52 -9.09 -3.66
CA ALA A 97 -0.27 -9.50 -4.27
C ALA A 97 0.97 -9.08 -3.45
N TYR A 98 0.93 -7.91 -2.84
CA TYR A 98 1.98 -7.44 -1.96
C TYR A 98 2.13 -8.33 -0.72
N LEU A 99 1.02 -8.65 -0.05
CA LEU A 99 1.01 -9.49 1.14
C LEU A 99 1.48 -10.92 0.82
N LEU A 100 1.00 -11.52 -0.27
CA LEU A 100 1.40 -12.86 -0.70
C LEU A 100 2.88 -12.98 -1.06
N LYS A 101 3.53 -11.89 -1.46
CA LYS A 101 4.97 -11.87 -1.77
C LYS A 101 5.86 -11.70 -0.53
N ARG A 102 5.30 -11.45 0.64
CA ARG A 102 6.09 -11.30 1.87
C ARG A 102 6.62 -12.63 2.35
N PRO A 103 7.87 -12.70 2.83
CA PRO A 103 8.38 -13.90 3.47
C PRO A 103 7.66 -14.13 4.82
N LYS A 104 7.61 -15.38 5.26
CA LYS A 104 6.95 -15.74 6.52
C LYS A 104 7.63 -15.15 7.76
N ASP A 105 8.89 -14.80 7.66
CA ASP A 105 9.72 -14.16 8.69
C ASP A 105 9.74 -12.62 8.57
N ASP A 106 8.91 -12.03 7.71
CA ASP A 106 8.76 -10.58 7.60
C ASP A 106 8.40 -9.99 8.97
N PRO A 107 9.16 -9.00 9.48
CA PRO A 107 8.95 -8.46 10.83
C PRO A 107 7.62 -7.71 10.99
N ILE A 108 6.99 -7.29 9.90
CA ILE A 108 5.71 -6.57 9.91
C ILE A 108 4.58 -7.50 9.51
N PHE A 109 4.65 -8.14 8.34
CA PHE A 109 3.56 -8.94 7.78
C PHE A 109 3.69 -10.45 8.00
N GLY A 110 4.78 -10.95 8.61
CA GLY A 110 4.90 -12.35 9.00
C GLY A 110 3.76 -12.81 9.89
N PRO A 111 3.37 -12.06 10.95
CA PRO A 111 2.20 -12.42 11.76
C PRO A 111 0.88 -12.40 10.97
N TRP A 112 0.68 -11.46 10.05
CA TRP A 112 -0.48 -11.47 9.13
C TRP A 112 -0.58 -12.79 8.37
N LEU A 113 0.53 -13.23 7.76
CA LEU A 113 0.57 -14.48 7.00
C LEU A 113 0.30 -15.69 7.87
N SER A 114 0.77 -15.68 9.11
CA SER A 114 0.52 -16.74 10.08
C SER A 114 -0.95 -16.84 10.45
N TYR A 115 -1.63 -15.71 10.72
CA TYR A 115 -3.06 -15.67 10.97
C TYR A 115 -3.87 -16.04 9.73
N ALA A 116 -3.48 -15.57 8.55
CA ALA A 116 -4.16 -15.88 7.29
C ALA A 116 -4.10 -17.35 6.90
N ALA A 117 -3.10 -18.08 7.39
CA ALA A 117 -2.97 -19.52 7.17
C ALA A 117 -3.85 -20.38 8.12
N MET A 118 -4.49 -19.78 9.12
CA MET A 118 -5.37 -20.48 10.05
C MET A 118 -6.72 -20.77 9.42
N THR A 119 -7.30 -21.92 9.75
CA THR A 119 -8.66 -22.27 9.31
C THR A 119 -9.69 -21.40 10.01
N GLN A 120 -10.78 -21.11 9.34
CA GLN A 120 -11.84 -20.27 9.89
C GLN A 120 -12.51 -20.97 11.10
N GLU A 121 -12.64 -22.30 11.02
CA GLU A 121 -13.09 -23.15 12.11
C GLU A 121 -11.99 -23.26 13.18
N GLY A 122 -12.26 -22.78 14.41
CA GLY A 122 -11.28 -22.76 15.51
C GLY A 122 -10.24 -21.64 15.40
N PHE A 123 -10.47 -20.64 14.57
CA PHE A 123 -9.55 -19.50 14.42
C PHE A 123 -9.19 -18.86 15.76
N ALA A 124 -10.18 -18.56 16.61
CA ALA A 124 -9.98 -17.86 17.86
C ALA A 124 -9.01 -18.61 18.79
N ASP A 125 -9.16 -19.92 18.91
CA ASP A 125 -8.32 -20.77 19.78
C ASP A 125 -6.89 -20.88 19.25
N THR A 126 -6.76 -21.06 17.93
CA THR A 126 -5.45 -21.16 17.27
C THR A 126 -4.72 -19.82 17.31
N ALA A 127 -5.44 -18.73 17.09
CA ALA A 127 -4.92 -17.38 17.15
C ALA A 127 -4.50 -17.00 18.59
N ALA A 128 -5.25 -17.44 19.61
CA ALA A 128 -4.89 -17.20 21.00
C ALA A 128 -3.57 -17.90 21.37
N LYS A 129 -3.38 -19.16 20.97
CA LYS A 129 -2.14 -19.91 21.17
C LYS A 129 -0.96 -19.24 20.47
N TYR A 130 -1.13 -18.92 19.16
CA TYR A 130 -0.10 -18.25 18.39
C TYR A 130 0.28 -16.88 19.00
N THR A 131 -0.71 -16.10 19.42
CA THR A 131 -0.50 -14.80 20.06
C THR A 131 0.31 -14.92 21.35
N ALA A 132 -0.02 -15.88 22.20
CA ALA A 132 0.68 -16.12 23.46
C ALA A 132 2.15 -16.53 23.24
N GLU A 133 2.41 -17.38 22.25
CA GLU A 133 3.77 -17.83 21.89
C GLU A 133 4.58 -16.71 21.22
N ARG A 134 3.96 -15.96 20.31
CA ARG A 134 4.64 -15.00 19.44
C ARG A 134 4.85 -13.65 20.10
N PHE A 135 3.91 -13.22 20.95
CA PHE A 135 3.89 -11.91 21.61
C PHE A 135 3.77 -12.06 23.13
N PRO A 136 4.74 -12.71 23.81
CA PRO A 136 4.66 -12.91 25.26
C PRO A 136 4.50 -11.56 25.98
N LYS A 137 3.68 -11.52 27.02
CA LYS A 137 3.62 -10.38 27.93
C LYS A 137 5.00 -10.30 28.61
N GLU A 138 5.58 -9.10 28.64
CA GLU A 138 6.82 -8.88 29.37
C GLU A 138 6.54 -9.04 30.87
N GLU A 139 6.75 -10.25 31.36
CA GLU A 139 7.03 -10.42 32.79
C GLU A 139 8.43 -9.85 33.02
N LYS A 140 8.58 -8.97 34.03
CA LYS A 140 9.89 -8.47 34.48
C LYS A 140 10.81 -9.67 34.60
N LYS A 141 11.80 -9.79 33.70
CA LYS A 141 12.82 -10.81 33.78
C LYS A 141 13.68 -10.55 35.01
N ASP A 142 13.40 -11.29 36.09
CA ASP A 142 14.43 -11.64 37.02
C ASP A 142 15.42 -12.55 36.27
N GLU A 143 16.69 -12.19 36.29
CA GLU A 143 17.78 -12.89 35.65
C GLU A 143 17.86 -14.34 36.18
N LYS A 144 17.35 -15.30 35.44
CA LYS A 144 17.75 -16.70 35.57
C LYS A 144 18.19 -17.24 34.20
N LYS A 145 19.51 -17.31 34.02
CA LYS A 145 20.15 -18.15 33.01
C LYS A 145 19.61 -19.56 33.16
N SER A 146 18.94 -20.08 32.16
CA SER A 146 18.77 -21.50 31.99
C SER A 146 19.48 -21.92 30.69
N ASP A 147 20.56 -22.64 30.83
CA ASP A 147 21.17 -23.44 29.76
C ASP A 147 20.15 -24.50 29.31
N GLY A 148 19.60 -24.31 28.14
CA GLY A 148 18.72 -25.25 27.49
C GLY A 148 18.78 -25.03 25.99
N ALA A 149 19.01 -26.10 25.22
CA ALA A 149 19.24 -26.15 23.79
C ALA A 149 18.39 -25.13 23.02
N ALA A 150 19.06 -24.19 22.35
CA ALA A 150 18.46 -23.09 21.60
C ALA A 150 17.69 -23.64 20.40
N SER A 151 16.39 -23.74 20.52
CA SER A 151 15.50 -23.64 19.36
C SER A 151 15.78 -22.30 18.68
N PRO A 152 15.86 -22.22 17.33
CA PRO A 152 16.16 -20.95 16.65
C PRO A 152 15.17 -19.89 17.12
N ALA A 153 15.69 -18.80 17.66
CA ALA A 153 14.86 -17.70 18.15
C ALA A 153 13.94 -17.22 17.03
N PRO A 154 12.64 -17.09 17.27
CA PRO A 154 11.70 -16.65 16.24
C PRO A 154 12.12 -15.27 15.72
N ALA A 155 12.06 -15.08 14.39
CA ALA A 155 12.45 -13.83 13.74
C ALA A 155 11.83 -12.60 14.46
N PRO A 156 12.58 -11.49 14.63
CA PRO A 156 12.10 -10.35 15.39
C PRO A 156 10.83 -9.75 14.74
N VAL A 157 9.82 -9.48 15.55
CA VAL A 157 8.60 -8.79 15.10
C VAL A 157 8.71 -7.31 15.39
N ASN A 158 8.18 -6.47 14.51
CA ASN A 158 8.12 -5.03 14.73
C ASN A 158 7.37 -4.72 16.04
N ALA A 159 7.91 -3.81 16.86
CA ALA A 159 7.40 -3.51 18.19
C ALA A 159 5.93 -3.02 18.16
N ARG A 160 5.55 -2.18 17.19
CA ARG A 160 4.16 -1.69 17.04
C ARG A 160 3.18 -2.81 16.68
N VAL A 161 3.62 -3.79 15.89
CA VAL A 161 2.82 -4.98 15.58
C VAL A 161 2.68 -5.85 16.84
N ALA A 162 3.78 -6.12 17.53
CA ALA A 162 3.76 -6.89 18.76
C ALA A 162 2.82 -6.28 19.83
N GLU A 163 2.89 -4.96 20.03
CA GLU A 163 2.01 -4.23 20.94
C GLU A 163 0.52 -4.39 20.60
N ALA A 164 0.17 -4.23 19.33
CA ALA A 164 -1.23 -4.31 18.88
C ALA A 164 -1.87 -5.70 19.07
N PHE A 165 -1.06 -6.77 19.13
CA PHE A 165 -1.56 -8.14 19.30
C PHE A 165 -1.37 -8.69 20.72
N ARG A 166 -0.44 -8.13 21.51
CA ARG A 166 -0.08 -8.62 22.86
C ARG A 166 -1.22 -8.60 23.86
N GLU A 167 -2.06 -7.56 23.82
CA GLU A 167 -3.12 -7.38 24.82
C GLU A 167 -4.28 -8.35 24.64
N LYS A 168 -4.71 -8.54 23.39
CA LYS A 168 -5.89 -9.33 23.07
C LYS A 168 -5.66 -10.14 21.79
N PRO A 169 -5.78 -11.48 21.81
CA PRO A 169 -5.72 -12.28 20.61
C PRO A 169 -6.91 -11.93 19.67
N PRO A 170 -6.71 -11.95 18.35
CA PRO A 170 -7.78 -11.69 17.40
C PRO A 170 -8.74 -12.89 17.33
N THR A 171 -10.03 -12.61 17.16
CA THR A 171 -11.08 -13.62 17.07
C THR A 171 -11.43 -14.02 15.64
N ALA A 172 -11.04 -13.19 14.68
CA ALA A 172 -11.25 -13.41 13.26
C ALA A 172 -10.18 -12.71 12.43
N MET A 173 -9.94 -13.17 11.19
CA MET A 173 -8.99 -12.54 10.27
C MET A 173 -9.33 -11.08 9.96
N LYS A 174 -10.63 -10.72 9.97
CA LYS A 174 -11.08 -9.34 9.83
C LYS A 174 -10.49 -8.43 10.92
N GLU A 175 -10.48 -8.89 12.17
CA GLU A 175 -9.89 -8.12 13.28
C GLU A 175 -8.37 -7.96 13.11
N VAL A 176 -7.68 -8.95 12.54
CA VAL A 176 -6.27 -8.83 12.17
C VAL A 176 -6.09 -7.71 11.15
N ALA A 177 -6.91 -7.70 10.08
CA ALA A 177 -6.85 -6.67 9.04
C ALA A 177 -7.12 -5.26 9.60
N GLU A 178 -8.09 -5.13 10.47
CA GLU A 178 -8.44 -3.86 11.13
C GLU A 178 -7.30 -3.33 11.98
N ARG A 179 -6.66 -4.19 12.78
CA ARG A 179 -5.50 -3.81 13.62
C ARG A 179 -4.29 -3.36 12.79
N TYR A 180 -3.99 -4.07 11.69
CA TYR A 180 -2.94 -3.63 10.78
C TYR A 180 -3.26 -2.29 10.14
N GLY A 181 -4.52 -2.07 9.77
CA GLY A 181 -5.00 -0.77 9.29
C GLY A 181 -4.75 0.34 10.32
N ASP A 182 -5.09 0.11 11.57
CA ASP A 182 -4.88 1.07 12.67
C ASP A 182 -3.39 1.34 12.92
N ILE A 183 -2.53 0.31 12.83
CA ILE A 183 -1.07 0.49 12.94
C ILE A 183 -0.57 1.40 11.81
N LEU A 184 -0.96 1.14 10.56
CA LEU A 184 -0.51 1.91 9.40
C LEU A 184 -1.03 3.36 9.44
N LEU A 185 -2.24 3.59 9.91
CA LEU A 185 -2.79 4.95 10.10
C LEU A 185 -2.01 5.72 11.16
N ARG A 186 -1.72 5.12 12.32
CA ARG A 186 -0.90 5.76 13.36
C ARG A 186 0.52 6.07 12.89
N VAL A 187 1.14 5.15 12.13
CA VAL A 187 2.46 5.40 11.52
C VAL A 187 2.40 6.60 10.59
N ARG A 188 1.37 6.70 9.75
CA ARG A 188 1.18 7.84 8.86
C ARG A 188 1.05 9.16 9.63
N GLU A 189 0.26 9.19 10.69
CA GLU A 189 0.09 10.38 11.53
C GLU A 189 1.42 10.80 12.15
N SER A 190 2.15 9.86 12.76
CA SER A 190 3.47 10.16 13.36
C SER A 190 4.50 10.65 12.33
N TRP A 191 4.43 10.21 11.08
CA TRP A 191 5.29 10.71 10.00
C TRP A 191 4.94 12.14 9.60
N ARG A 192 3.65 12.45 9.50
CA ARG A 192 3.20 13.81 9.19
C ARG A 192 3.67 14.80 10.24
N ASP A 193 3.49 14.47 11.51
CA ASP A 193 3.89 15.33 12.64
C ASP A 193 5.43 15.52 12.76
N THR A 194 6.21 14.68 12.08
CA THR A 194 7.69 14.81 12.04
C THR A 194 8.16 15.69 10.88
N LEU A 195 7.32 15.89 9.85
CA LEU A 195 7.63 16.67 8.66
C LEU A 195 7.14 18.12 8.73
N GLU A 196 6.24 18.44 9.68
CA GLU A 196 5.79 19.79 10.04
C GLU A 196 6.70 20.38 11.14
#